data_28c35313ff2f6f5013eb9ea140348afa
#
_entry.id   28c35313ff2f6f5013eb9ea140348afa
#
_cell.length_a   1.000
_cell.length_b   1.000
_cell.length_c   1.000
_cell.angle_alpha   90.00
_cell.angle_beta   90.00
_cell.angle_gamma   90.00
#
_symmetry.space_group_name_H-M   'P 1'
#
loop_
_entity.id
_entity.type
_entity.pdbx_description
1 polymer ?
#
loop_
_entity_poly.entity_id
_entity_poly.type
_entity_poly.pdbx_seq_one_letter_code
_entity_poly.pdbx_strand_id
1 'polypeptide(L)'
;MKSTDWQRVWRGAGIQAVVFFVIAFIVRGGQPGIGSSADALASFYDGDRTRILVATVISGFAILNLTWFAAAITSALRDAGKAGWGAAQTAASAALAGVLFVFVTIGADLAYVANGTPNTAFVSGLNDLSVVLLALAAFPAAMVIMSGSFGLWRAGVLSGRGFALGVTAMVLVLARTTAWAGDGFWAPDGAYAQYVTPLVVALWILGISRVLLARNPSTATTVDRVAVPAH
;
A
#
# COMPACT_ATOMS: atom_id res chain seq x y z
N MET A 1 18.67 6.48 -22.02
CA MET A 1 18.39 6.88 -20.62
C MET A 1 19.63 6.59 -19.80
N LYS A 2 20.21 7.58 -19.11
CA LYS A 2 21.39 7.37 -18.25
C LYS A 2 20.97 6.52 -17.04
N SER A 3 21.85 5.66 -16.54
CA SER A 3 21.56 4.78 -15.37
C SER A 3 21.04 5.54 -14.14
N THR A 4 21.42 6.81 -14.01
CA THR A 4 20.99 7.73 -12.95
C THR A 4 19.50 8.10 -13.04
N ASP A 5 18.93 8.20 -14.26
CA ASP A 5 17.53 8.58 -14.45
C ASP A 5 16.59 7.43 -14.06
N TRP A 6 16.96 6.20 -14.39
CA TRP A 6 16.21 5.01 -14.02
C TRP A 6 16.14 4.81 -12.51
N GLN A 7 17.25 5.05 -11.80
CA GLN A 7 17.28 4.97 -10.34
C GLN A 7 16.36 5.99 -9.66
N ARG A 8 16.22 7.21 -10.22
CA ARG A 8 15.30 8.23 -9.70
C ARG A 8 13.84 7.83 -9.89
N VAL A 9 13.48 7.30 -11.06
CA VAL A 9 12.13 6.82 -11.34
C VAL A 9 11.75 5.71 -10.34
N TRP A 10 12.62 4.76 -10.15
CA TRP A 10 12.40 3.64 -9.24
C TRP A 10 12.27 4.07 -7.77
N ARG A 11 13.12 4.99 -7.30
CA ARG A 11 13.02 5.54 -5.94
C ARG A 11 11.79 6.44 -5.75
N GLY A 12 11.25 6.98 -6.82
CA GLY A 12 10.02 7.77 -6.84
C GLY A 12 8.74 6.93 -6.92
N ALA A 13 8.82 5.60 -7.06
CA ALA A 13 7.65 4.73 -7.24
C ALA A 13 6.62 4.84 -6.11
N GLY A 14 7.06 5.12 -4.86
CA GLY A 14 6.14 5.37 -3.76
C GLY A 14 5.26 6.60 -3.97
N ILE A 15 5.79 7.67 -4.54
CA ILE A 15 5.00 8.86 -4.86
C ILE A 15 3.97 8.52 -5.93
N GLN A 16 4.38 7.78 -6.98
CA GLN A 16 3.48 7.33 -8.04
C GLN A 16 2.38 6.42 -7.50
N ALA A 17 2.71 5.50 -6.57
CA ALA A 17 1.74 4.64 -5.90
C ALA A 17 0.66 5.48 -5.19
N VAL A 18 1.07 6.48 -4.39
CA VAL A 18 0.13 7.36 -3.68
C VAL A 18 -0.76 8.12 -4.66
N VAL A 19 -0.19 8.70 -5.73
CA VAL A 19 -0.95 9.42 -6.75
C VAL A 19 -2.01 8.52 -7.39
N PHE A 20 -1.63 7.31 -7.82
CA PHE A 20 -2.58 6.37 -8.41
C PHE A 20 -3.65 5.91 -7.40
N PHE A 21 -3.29 5.65 -6.14
CA PHE A 21 -4.29 5.30 -5.12
C PHE A 21 -5.28 6.44 -4.87
N VAL A 22 -4.82 7.69 -4.80
CA VAL A 22 -5.70 8.86 -4.64
C VAL A 22 -6.64 9.00 -5.83
N ILE A 23 -6.12 8.88 -7.06
CA ILE A 23 -6.96 8.94 -8.27
C ILE A 23 -7.96 7.80 -8.28
N ALA A 24 -7.55 6.57 -7.98
CA ALA A 24 -8.43 5.41 -7.93
C ALA A 24 -9.54 5.58 -6.89
N PHE A 25 -9.20 6.12 -5.70
CA PHE A 25 -10.16 6.40 -4.64
C PHE A 25 -11.21 7.44 -5.08
N ILE A 26 -10.77 8.54 -5.69
CA ILE A 26 -11.67 9.58 -6.20
C ILE A 26 -12.57 9.03 -7.31
N VAL A 27 -12.00 8.29 -8.26
CA VAL A 27 -12.75 7.72 -9.39
C VAL A 27 -13.73 6.68 -8.92
N ARG A 28 -13.35 5.81 -7.97
CA ARG A 28 -14.24 4.76 -7.44
C ARG A 28 -15.45 5.34 -6.69
N GLY A 29 -15.25 6.42 -5.95
CA GLY A 29 -16.25 6.98 -5.04
C GLY A 29 -16.45 6.15 -3.77
N GLY A 30 -17.45 6.52 -2.96
CA GLY A 30 -17.76 5.86 -1.70
C GLY A 30 -18.39 4.48 -1.92
N GLN A 31 -17.68 3.42 -1.52
CA GLN A 31 -18.22 2.06 -1.57
C GLN A 31 -19.29 1.89 -0.51
N PRO A 32 -20.39 1.14 -0.81
CA PRO A 32 -21.39 0.77 0.18
C PRO A 32 -20.76 -0.01 1.35
N GLY A 33 -21.19 0.32 2.56
CA GLY A 33 -20.71 -0.31 3.78
C GLY A 33 -21.24 -1.74 3.98
N ILE A 34 -20.84 -2.36 5.10
CA ILE A 34 -21.31 -3.69 5.51
C ILE A 34 -22.82 -3.65 5.76
N GLY A 35 -23.53 -4.65 5.25
CA GLY A 35 -24.99 -4.77 5.43
C GLY A 35 -25.81 -3.75 4.63
N SER A 36 -25.21 -3.09 3.63
CA SER A 36 -25.93 -2.18 2.74
C SER A 36 -27.07 -2.87 2.01
N SER A 37 -28.15 -2.14 1.74
CA SER A 37 -29.33 -2.66 1.04
C SER A 37 -28.99 -3.12 -0.39
N ALA A 38 -29.77 -4.07 -0.90
CA ALA A 38 -29.63 -4.56 -2.28
C ALA A 38 -29.69 -3.42 -3.32
N ASP A 39 -30.57 -2.45 -3.10
CA ASP A 39 -30.74 -1.30 -4.00
C ASP A 39 -29.50 -0.39 -3.99
N ALA A 40 -28.89 -0.17 -2.81
CA ALA A 40 -27.65 0.61 -2.70
C ALA A 40 -26.49 -0.09 -3.41
N LEU A 41 -26.36 -1.41 -3.26
CA LEU A 41 -25.35 -2.21 -3.94
C LEU A 41 -25.55 -2.22 -5.45
N ALA A 42 -26.79 -2.43 -5.92
CA ALA A 42 -27.12 -2.40 -7.34
C ALA A 42 -26.83 -1.02 -7.95
N SER A 43 -27.27 0.06 -7.30
CA SER A 43 -27.00 1.42 -7.77
C SER A 43 -25.51 1.72 -7.87
N PHE A 44 -24.69 1.27 -6.93
CA PHE A 44 -23.25 1.49 -6.94
C PHE A 44 -22.54 0.63 -7.99
N TYR A 45 -22.81 -0.69 -8.04
CA TYR A 45 -22.05 -1.61 -8.88
C TYR A 45 -22.53 -1.64 -10.34
N ASP A 46 -23.83 -1.55 -10.59
CA ASP A 46 -24.39 -1.52 -11.94
C ASP A 46 -24.42 -0.08 -12.51
N GLY A 47 -24.94 0.88 -11.77
CA GLY A 47 -25.02 2.29 -12.20
C GLY A 47 -23.66 2.92 -12.49
N ASP A 48 -22.62 2.57 -11.74
CA ASP A 48 -21.27 3.12 -11.84
C ASP A 48 -20.23 2.14 -12.40
N ARG A 49 -20.66 1.07 -13.09
CA ARG A 49 -19.82 -0.02 -13.58
C ARG A 49 -18.53 0.44 -14.26
N THR A 50 -18.63 1.31 -15.25
CA THR A 50 -17.45 1.80 -16.00
C THR A 50 -16.46 2.51 -15.08
N ARG A 51 -16.97 3.32 -14.15
CA ARG A 51 -16.18 4.04 -13.16
C ARG A 51 -15.41 3.07 -12.26
N ILE A 52 -16.05 2.01 -11.78
CA ILE A 52 -15.44 0.97 -10.93
C ILE A 52 -14.34 0.22 -11.70
N LEU A 53 -14.59 -0.18 -12.95
CA LEU A 53 -13.60 -0.87 -13.77
C LEU A 53 -12.39 0.00 -14.08
N VAL A 54 -12.58 1.29 -14.37
CA VAL A 54 -11.48 2.24 -14.55
C VAL A 54 -10.68 2.39 -13.26
N ALA A 55 -11.35 2.55 -12.11
CA ALA A 55 -10.68 2.61 -10.81
C ALA A 55 -9.89 1.33 -10.49
N THR A 56 -10.40 0.16 -10.90
CA THR A 56 -9.72 -1.14 -10.79
C THR A 56 -8.38 -1.14 -11.53
N VAL A 57 -8.36 -0.68 -12.79
CA VAL A 57 -7.12 -0.59 -13.59
C VAL A 57 -6.12 0.38 -12.95
N ILE A 58 -6.58 1.55 -12.51
CA ILE A 58 -5.73 2.55 -11.85
C ILE A 58 -5.16 1.98 -10.53
N SER A 59 -5.99 1.25 -9.76
CA SER A 59 -5.54 0.56 -8.54
C SER A 59 -4.48 -0.50 -8.83
N GLY A 60 -4.58 -1.24 -9.95
CA GLY A 60 -3.57 -2.17 -10.40
C GLY A 60 -2.21 -1.48 -10.61
N PHE A 61 -2.18 -0.32 -11.28
CA PHE A 61 -0.96 0.48 -11.40
C PHE A 61 -0.45 1.00 -10.06
N ALA A 62 -1.33 1.38 -9.15
CA ALA A 62 -0.94 1.78 -7.80
C ALA A 62 -0.23 0.64 -7.05
N ILE A 63 -0.79 -0.58 -7.08
CA ILE A 63 -0.22 -1.76 -6.43
C ILE A 63 1.14 -2.12 -7.07
N LEU A 64 1.25 -2.05 -8.40
CA LEU A 64 2.52 -2.27 -9.10
C LEU A 64 3.59 -1.28 -8.63
N ASN A 65 3.27 0.01 -8.54
CA ASN A 65 4.20 1.02 -8.04
C ASN A 65 4.54 0.83 -6.55
N LEU A 66 3.59 0.34 -5.74
CA LEU A 66 3.85 -0.02 -4.35
C LEU A 66 4.87 -1.17 -4.23
N THR A 67 4.82 -2.17 -5.11
CA THR A 67 5.81 -3.25 -5.13
C THR A 67 7.20 -2.75 -5.56
N TRP A 68 7.29 -1.84 -6.51
CA TRP A 68 8.54 -1.15 -6.87
C TRP A 68 9.10 -0.32 -5.72
N PHE A 69 8.26 0.39 -5.00
CA PHE A 69 8.65 1.13 -3.79
C PHE A 69 9.19 0.19 -2.70
N ALA A 70 8.56 -0.94 -2.47
CA ALA A 70 9.03 -1.96 -1.53
C ALA A 70 10.40 -2.53 -1.96
N ALA A 71 10.61 -2.76 -3.25
CA ALA A 71 11.89 -3.19 -3.79
C ALA A 71 12.99 -2.13 -3.60
N ALA A 72 12.65 -0.83 -3.69
CA ALA A 72 13.59 0.25 -3.41
C ALA A 72 14.02 0.26 -1.94
N ILE A 73 13.10 0.07 -0.99
CA ILE A 73 13.42 -0.08 0.44
C ILE A 73 14.31 -1.30 0.66
N THR A 74 13.93 -2.46 0.10
CA THR A 74 14.68 -3.72 0.23
C THR A 74 16.12 -3.58 -0.29
N SER A 75 16.31 -2.91 -1.43
CA SER A 75 17.64 -2.62 -1.98
C SER A 75 18.45 -1.74 -1.02
N ALA A 76 17.86 -0.66 -0.51
CA ALA A 76 18.52 0.23 0.43
C ALA A 76 18.93 -0.47 1.74
N LEU A 77 18.13 -1.42 2.21
CA LEU A 77 18.43 -2.24 3.39
C LEU A 77 19.55 -3.25 3.12
N ARG A 78 19.55 -3.88 1.95
CA ARG A 78 20.58 -4.81 1.52
C ARG A 78 21.94 -4.13 1.39
N ASP A 79 21.97 -2.96 0.73
CA ASP A 79 23.18 -2.14 0.56
C ASP A 79 23.76 -1.69 1.90
N ALA A 80 22.91 -1.53 2.93
CA ALA A 80 23.33 -1.20 4.29
C ALA A 80 23.66 -2.42 5.18
N GLY A 81 23.73 -3.63 4.61
CA GLY A 81 24.02 -4.86 5.37
C GLY A 81 22.86 -5.32 6.27
N LYS A 82 21.64 -4.90 6.00
CA LYS A 82 20.43 -5.21 6.78
C LYS A 82 19.52 -6.20 6.02
N ALA A 83 20.09 -7.25 5.44
CA ALA A 83 19.40 -8.21 4.58
C ALA A 83 18.16 -8.87 5.23
N GLY A 84 18.21 -9.17 6.55
CA GLY A 84 17.06 -9.74 7.26
C GLY A 84 15.84 -8.82 7.28
N TRP A 85 16.05 -7.50 7.49
CA TRP A 85 14.97 -6.51 7.38
C TRP A 85 14.46 -6.36 5.95
N GLY A 86 15.35 -6.48 4.97
CA GLY A 86 14.99 -6.50 3.56
C GLY A 86 14.10 -7.70 3.21
N ALA A 87 14.39 -8.88 3.72
CA ALA A 87 13.57 -10.08 3.55
C ALA A 87 12.17 -9.91 4.18
N ALA A 88 12.10 -9.39 5.42
CA ALA A 88 10.83 -9.08 6.08
C ALA A 88 10.00 -8.06 5.29
N GLN A 89 10.64 -7.00 4.77
CA GLN A 89 10.01 -6.00 3.91
C GLN A 89 9.42 -6.63 2.65
N THR A 90 10.17 -7.49 1.98
CA THR A 90 9.70 -8.17 0.76
C THR A 90 8.50 -9.07 1.05
N ALA A 91 8.57 -9.90 2.09
CA ALA A 91 7.47 -10.79 2.46
C ALA A 91 6.20 -10.03 2.83
N ALA A 92 6.32 -9.00 3.66
CA ALA A 92 5.19 -8.17 4.07
C ALA A 92 4.56 -7.41 2.88
N SER A 93 5.39 -6.90 1.97
CA SER A 93 4.92 -6.18 0.78
C SER A 93 4.24 -7.12 -0.22
N ALA A 94 4.74 -8.33 -0.38
CA ALA A 94 4.09 -9.34 -1.22
C ALA A 94 2.71 -9.74 -0.66
N ALA A 95 2.62 -9.95 0.66
CA ALA A 95 1.37 -10.24 1.33
C ALA A 95 0.37 -9.09 1.17
N LEU A 96 0.82 -7.84 1.40
CA LEU A 96 -0.04 -6.66 1.22
C LEU A 96 -0.53 -6.52 -0.23
N ALA A 97 0.38 -6.64 -1.21
CA ALA A 97 0.01 -6.57 -2.62
C ALA A 97 -0.99 -7.64 -3.01
N GLY A 98 -0.81 -8.88 -2.53
CA GLY A 98 -1.75 -9.98 -2.74
C GLY A 98 -3.15 -9.67 -2.22
N VAL A 99 -3.24 -9.19 -0.98
CA VAL A 99 -4.53 -8.79 -0.38
C VAL A 99 -5.19 -7.65 -1.17
N LEU A 100 -4.41 -6.64 -1.58
CA LEU A 100 -4.93 -5.52 -2.36
C LEU A 100 -5.41 -5.97 -3.76
N PHE A 101 -4.70 -6.91 -4.42
CA PHE A 101 -5.16 -7.47 -5.69
C PHE A 101 -6.46 -8.24 -5.53
N VAL A 102 -6.61 -9.06 -4.48
CA VAL A 102 -7.86 -9.75 -4.19
C VAL A 102 -9.00 -8.75 -3.97
N PHE A 103 -8.76 -7.70 -3.18
CA PHE A 103 -9.75 -6.64 -2.96
C PHE A 103 -10.19 -5.96 -4.27
N VAL A 104 -9.25 -5.61 -5.12
CA VAL A 104 -9.52 -4.96 -6.42
C VAL A 104 -10.27 -5.92 -7.36
N THR A 105 -9.92 -7.21 -7.34
CA THR A 105 -10.60 -8.25 -8.15
C THR A 105 -12.05 -8.43 -7.71
N ILE A 106 -12.32 -8.50 -6.42
CA ILE A 106 -13.70 -8.57 -5.89
C ILE A 106 -14.52 -7.36 -6.37
N GLY A 107 -13.93 -6.14 -6.31
CA GLY A 107 -14.62 -4.93 -6.78
C GLY A 107 -14.93 -4.98 -8.28
N ALA A 108 -14.03 -5.53 -9.10
CA ALA A 108 -14.27 -5.72 -10.53
C ALA A 108 -15.35 -6.78 -10.78
N ASP A 109 -15.28 -7.91 -10.09
CA ASP A 109 -16.26 -9.00 -10.20
C ASP A 109 -17.68 -8.50 -9.86
N LEU A 110 -17.81 -7.77 -8.76
CA LEU A 110 -19.09 -7.17 -8.37
C LEU A 110 -19.66 -6.25 -9.45
N ALA A 111 -18.82 -5.49 -10.15
CA ALA A 111 -19.28 -4.64 -11.26
C ALA A 111 -19.76 -5.44 -12.49
N TYR A 112 -19.35 -6.71 -12.62
CA TYR A 112 -19.88 -7.61 -13.65
C TYR A 112 -21.11 -8.38 -13.18
N VAL A 113 -21.12 -8.88 -11.95
CA VAL A 113 -22.18 -9.74 -11.42
C VAL A 113 -23.45 -8.94 -11.07
N ALA A 114 -23.32 -7.68 -10.66
CA ALA A 114 -24.46 -6.85 -10.29
C ALA A 114 -25.35 -6.46 -11.50
N ASN A 115 -24.89 -6.75 -12.74
CA ASN A 115 -25.65 -6.42 -13.96
C ASN A 115 -26.76 -7.45 -14.18
N GLY A 116 -28.00 -6.99 -14.36
CA GLY A 116 -29.19 -7.83 -14.65
C GLY A 116 -29.98 -8.21 -13.40
N THR A 117 -30.22 -9.52 -13.19
CA THR A 117 -30.92 -10.04 -12.00
C THR A 117 -29.94 -10.72 -11.05
N PRO A 118 -29.16 -9.95 -10.25
CA PRO A 118 -28.14 -10.50 -9.41
C PRO A 118 -28.71 -11.32 -8.26
N ASN A 119 -28.00 -12.36 -7.84
CA ASN A 119 -28.22 -12.96 -6.54
C ASN A 119 -27.77 -11.97 -5.45
N THR A 120 -28.73 -11.27 -4.86
CA THR A 120 -28.48 -10.20 -3.89
C THR A 120 -27.68 -10.64 -2.69
N ALA A 121 -27.91 -11.89 -2.21
CA ALA A 121 -27.16 -12.46 -1.09
C ALA A 121 -25.68 -12.67 -1.45
N PHE A 122 -25.39 -13.08 -2.68
CA PHE A 122 -24.01 -13.24 -3.17
C PHE A 122 -23.30 -11.89 -3.31
N VAL A 123 -23.95 -10.89 -3.90
CA VAL A 123 -23.39 -9.54 -4.06
C VAL A 123 -23.13 -8.90 -2.70
N SER A 124 -24.07 -9.00 -1.75
CA SER A 124 -23.88 -8.49 -0.40
C SER A 124 -22.73 -9.20 0.31
N GLY A 125 -22.66 -10.52 0.25
CA GLY A 125 -21.57 -11.28 0.88
C GLY A 125 -20.19 -10.94 0.33
N LEU A 126 -20.05 -10.74 -0.98
CA LEU A 126 -18.77 -10.32 -1.59
C LEU A 126 -18.41 -8.87 -1.23
N ASN A 127 -19.40 -7.97 -1.18
CA ASN A 127 -19.15 -6.61 -0.73
C ASN A 127 -18.63 -6.59 0.71
N ASP A 128 -19.32 -7.25 1.62
CA ASP A 128 -18.95 -7.33 3.04
C ASP A 128 -17.57 -7.98 3.21
N LEU A 129 -17.29 -9.07 2.47
CA LEU A 129 -15.98 -9.72 2.44
C LEU A 129 -14.89 -8.73 2.00
N SER A 130 -15.14 -7.91 0.99
CA SER A 130 -14.17 -6.93 0.50
C SER A 130 -13.82 -5.88 1.57
N VAL A 131 -14.79 -5.43 2.35
CA VAL A 131 -14.59 -4.47 3.44
C VAL A 131 -13.77 -5.10 4.58
N VAL A 132 -14.11 -6.32 4.98
CA VAL A 132 -13.37 -7.07 6.01
C VAL A 132 -11.95 -7.38 5.55
N LEU A 133 -11.77 -7.81 4.30
CA LEU A 133 -10.45 -8.07 3.72
C LEU A 133 -9.56 -6.82 3.79
N LEU A 134 -10.12 -5.67 3.45
CA LEU A 134 -9.37 -4.40 3.50
C LEU A 134 -9.07 -3.97 4.95
N ALA A 135 -9.93 -4.30 5.93
CA ALA A 135 -9.63 -4.10 7.34
C ALA A 135 -8.43 -4.96 7.79
N LEU A 136 -8.43 -6.24 7.42
CA LEU A 136 -7.33 -7.17 7.76
C LEU A 136 -6.04 -6.88 6.99
N ALA A 137 -6.08 -6.18 5.85
CA ALA A 137 -4.90 -5.67 5.15
C ALA A 137 -4.03 -4.76 6.04
N ALA A 138 -4.56 -4.25 7.13
CA ALA A 138 -3.81 -3.47 8.11
C ALA A 138 -2.65 -4.27 8.74
N PHE A 139 -2.74 -5.59 8.90
CA PHE A 139 -1.63 -6.41 9.42
C PHE A 139 -0.41 -6.41 8.50
N PRO A 140 -0.51 -6.84 7.23
CA PRO A 140 0.64 -6.76 6.34
C PRO A 140 1.08 -5.32 6.07
N ALA A 141 0.19 -4.32 6.06
CA ALA A 141 0.55 -2.92 5.93
C ALA A 141 1.39 -2.44 7.13
N ALA A 142 1.01 -2.77 8.35
CA ALA A 142 1.78 -2.46 9.55
C ALA A 142 3.17 -3.13 9.53
N MET A 143 3.27 -4.36 9.04
CA MET A 143 4.55 -5.06 8.87
C MET A 143 5.44 -4.39 7.82
N VAL A 144 4.89 -3.87 6.72
CA VAL A 144 5.62 -3.06 5.72
C VAL A 144 6.17 -1.79 6.37
N ILE A 145 5.34 -1.08 7.13
CA ILE A 145 5.74 0.15 7.83
C ILE A 145 6.81 -0.15 8.88
N MET A 146 6.64 -1.21 9.67
CA MET A 146 7.59 -1.60 10.70
C MET A 146 8.94 -2.00 10.11
N SER A 147 8.96 -2.94 9.16
CA SER A 147 10.20 -3.44 8.57
C SER A 147 10.97 -2.35 7.82
N GLY A 148 10.26 -1.48 7.09
CA GLY A 148 10.83 -0.32 6.41
C GLY A 148 11.39 0.69 7.41
N SER A 149 10.62 1.13 8.40
CA SER A 149 11.03 2.18 9.34
C SER A 149 12.15 1.70 10.26
N PHE A 150 12.02 0.50 10.86
CA PHE A 150 13.00 -0.05 11.76
C PHE A 150 14.30 -0.40 11.02
N GLY A 151 14.17 -1.05 9.87
CA GLY A 151 15.32 -1.42 9.05
C GLY A 151 16.12 -0.19 8.58
N LEU A 152 15.45 0.83 8.05
CA LEU A 152 16.10 2.07 7.59
C LEU A 152 16.70 2.87 8.75
N TRP A 153 16.07 2.88 9.93
CA TRP A 153 16.65 3.49 11.12
C TRP A 153 17.91 2.75 11.57
N ARG A 154 17.87 1.41 11.65
CA ARG A 154 19.06 0.59 12.01
C ARG A 154 20.17 0.67 10.95
N ALA A 155 19.84 1.03 9.73
CA ALA A 155 20.77 1.28 8.66
C ALA A 155 21.36 2.71 8.67
N GLY A 156 20.95 3.57 9.63
CA GLY A 156 21.38 4.97 9.69
C GLY A 156 20.81 5.86 8.58
N VAL A 157 19.81 5.35 7.84
CA VAL A 157 19.15 6.05 6.72
C VAL A 157 18.06 6.97 7.21
N LEU A 158 17.32 6.53 8.22
CA LEU A 158 16.22 7.24 8.81
C LEU A 158 16.63 7.82 10.17
N SER A 159 16.30 9.08 10.41
CA SER A 159 16.55 9.72 11.71
C SER A 159 15.64 9.11 12.80
N GLY A 160 15.99 9.33 14.08
CA GLY A 160 15.16 8.90 15.21
C GLY A 160 13.73 9.49 15.17
N ARG A 161 13.57 10.74 14.68
CA ARG A 161 12.25 11.35 14.48
C ARG A 161 11.47 10.62 13.37
N GLY A 162 12.13 10.29 12.27
CA GLY A 162 11.51 9.53 11.19
C GLY A 162 11.09 8.13 11.63
N PHE A 163 11.91 7.47 12.46
CA PHE A 163 11.57 6.20 13.09
C PHE A 163 10.33 6.32 13.99
N ALA A 164 10.29 7.32 14.88
CA ALA A 164 9.14 7.54 15.77
C ALA A 164 7.83 7.77 14.95
N LEU A 165 7.90 8.54 13.86
CA LEU A 165 6.75 8.71 12.94
C LEU A 165 6.34 7.38 12.30
N GLY A 166 7.31 6.53 11.93
CA GLY A 166 7.03 5.19 11.41
C GLY A 166 6.32 4.30 12.43
N VAL A 167 6.77 4.30 13.70
CA VAL A 167 6.11 3.56 14.78
C VAL A 167 4.68 4.08 15.01
N THR A 168 4.50 5.40 15.03
CA THR A 168 3.17 6.01 15.15
C THR A 168 2.27 5.58 13.98
N ALA A 169 2.77 5.62 12.75
CA ALA A 169 2.02 5.18 11.58
C ALA A 169 1.62 3.70 11.68
N MET A 170 2.53 2.83 12.11
CA MET A 170 2.26 1.41 12.34
C MET A 170 1.13 1.21 13.35
N VAL A 171 1.20 1.89 14.52
CA VAL A 171 0.17 1.78 15.56
C VAL A 171 -1.18 2.26 15.05
N LEU A 172 -1.22 3.39 14.35
CA LEU A 172 -2.45 3.92 13.75
C LEU A 172 -3.03 2.96 12.69
N VAL A 173 -2.19 2.33 11.87
CA VAL A 173 -2.66 1.33 10.90
C VAL A 173 -3.19 0.09 11.61
N LEU A 174 -2.52 -0.41 12.66
CA LEU A 174 -3.00 -1.53 13.45
C LEU A 174 -4.31 -1.22 14.19
N ALA A 175 -4.54 0.03 14.61
CA ALA A 175 -5.79 0.42 15.23
C ALA A 175 -7.01 0.20 14.32
N ARG A 176 -6.83 0.10 13.00
CA ARG A 176 -7.90 -0.31 12.08
C ARG A 176 -8.38 -1.74 12.34
N THR A 177 -7.51 -2.64 12.78
CA THR A 177 -7.89 -4.05 13.05
C THR A 177 -8.82 -4.17 14.27
N THR A 178 -8.91 -3.14 15.10
CA THR A 178 -9.86 -3.08 16.22
C THR A 178 -11.26 -2.63 15.79
N ALA A 179 -11.49 -2.42 14.51
CA ALA A 179 -12.75 -1.99 13.92
C ALA A 179 -13.81 -3.11 13.93
N TRP A 180 -14.09 -3.67 15.13
CA TRP A 180 -15.21 -4.57 15.38
C TRP A 180 -16.48 -3.82 15.85
N ALA A 181 -16.44 -2.50 15.89
CA ALA A 181 -17.63 -1.70 16.13
C ALA A 181 -18.61 -1.91 14.98
N GLY A 182 -19.88 -2.14 15.30
CA GLY A 182 -20.91 -2.40 14.30
C GLY A 182 -21.23 -1.17 13.44
N ASP A 183 -20.95 0.04 13.98
CA ASP A 183 -21.24 1.33 13.33
C ASP A 183 -20.30 2.43 13.81
N GLY A 184 -20.43 3.59 13.18
CA GLY A 184 -19.76 4.83 13.58
C GLY A 184 -18.31 4.94 13.13
N PHE A 185 -17.54 5.78 13.82
CA PHE A 185 -16.17 6.15 13.44
C PHE A 185 -15.21 4.95 13.32
N TRP A 186 -15.35 3.96 14.20
CA TRP A 186 -14.48 2.78 14.29
C TRP A 186 -15.00 1.56 13.51
N ALA A 187 -16.14 1.65 12.85
CA ALA A 187 -16.64 0.55 12.02
C ALA A 187 -15.64 0.22 10.90
N PRO A 188 -15.65 -1.03 10.36
CA PRO A 188 -14.78 -1.42 9.25
C PRO A 188 -14.89 -0.52 8.01
N ASP A 189 -16.05 0.07 7.80
CA ASP A 189 -16.40 1.07 6.77
C ASP A 189 -16.52 2.50 7.33
N GLY A 190 -16.17 2.71 8.60
CA GLY A 190 -16.23 4.01 9.26
C GLY A 190 -15.15 4.99 8.79
N ALA A 191 -15.28 6.24 9.22
CA ALA A 191 -14.38 7.33 8.81
C ALA A 191 -12.90 7.08 9.14
N TYR A 192 -12.60 6.34 10.22
CA TYR A 192 -11.22 5.94 10.53
C TYR A 192 -10.63 5.06 9.42
N ALA A 193 -11.37 4.05 9.00
CA ALA A 193 -10.93 3.12 7.97
C ALA A 193 -10.86 3.78 6.59
N GLN A 194 -11.80 4.66 6.28
CA GLN A 194 -11.90 5.30 4.96
C GLN A 194 -10.92 6.45 4.75
N TYR A 195 -10.58 7.22 5.80
CA TYR A 195 -9.79 8.44 5.65
C TYR A 195 -8.50 8.44 6.47
N VAL A 196 -8.56 8.08 7.75
CA VAL A 196 -7.37 8.17 8.62
C VAL A 196 -6.31 7.16 8.21
N THR A 197 -6.68 5.91 8.04
CA THR A 197 -5.73 4.85 7.68
C THR A 197 -5.04 5.08 6.33
N PRO A 198 -5.76 5.37 5.22
CA PRO A 198 -5.11 5.66 3.93
C PRO A 198 -4.23 6.90 3.98
N LEU A 199 -4.63 7.95 4.70
CA LEU A 199 -3.85 9.16 4.87
C LEU A 199 -2.52 8.88 5.60
N VAL A 200 -2.56 8.12 6.68
CA VAL A 200 -1.38 7.73 7.46
C VAL A 200 -0.41 6.92 6.60
N VAL A 201 -0.92 5.94 5.85
CA VAL A 201 -0.10 5.12 4.93
C VAL A 201 0.51 5.99 3.83
N ALA A 202 -0.27 6.88 3.21
CA ALA A 202 0.21 7.77 2.16
C ALA A 202 1.32 8.70 2.68
N LEU A 203 1.14 9.31 3.85
CA LEU A 203 2.15 10.18 4.47
C LEU A 203 3.45 9.43 4.78
N TRP A 204 3.34 8.17 5.27
CA TRP A 204 4.51 7.34 5.51
C TRP A 204 5.24 7.01 4.20
N ILE A 205 4.51 6.59 3.15
CA ILE A 205 5.11 6.30 1.83
C ILE A 205 5.82 7.53 1.27
N LEU A 206 5.19 8.70 1.32
CA LEU A 206 5.77 9.96 0.83
C LEU A 206 7.03 10.35 1.63
N GLY A 207 6.98 10.18 2.96
CA GLY A 207 8.13 10.44 3.84
C GLY A 207 9.33 9.55 3.51
N ILE A 208 9.12 8.24 3.39
CA ILE A 208 10.19 7.30 3.02
C ILE A 208 10.68 7.54 1.59
N SER A 209 9.78 7.81 0.63
CA SER A 209 10.15 8.12 -0.75
C SER A 209 11.07 9.34 -0.81
N ARG A 210 10.78 10.39 -0.04
CA ARG A 210 11.63 11.58 0.06
C ARG A 210 13.02 11.24 0.60
N VAL A 211 13.10 10.40 1.63
CA VAL A 211 14.40 9.96 2.20
C VAL A 211 15.19 9.15 1.17
N LEU A 212 14.55 8.24 0.44
CA LEU A 212 15.21 7.45 -0.59
C LEU A 212 15.69 8.29 -1.78
N LEU A 213 14.93 9.31 -2.20
CA LEU A 213 15.29 10.23 -3.27
C LEU A 213 16.45 11.15 -2.88
N ALA A 214 16.53 11.57 -1.61
CA ALA A 214 17.60 12.43 -1.11
C ALA A 214 18.97 11.72 -1.02
N ARG A 215 19.01 10.38 -1.10
CA ARG A 215 20.27 9.62 -1.10
C ARG A 215 20.98 9.73 -2.44
N ASN A 216 22.15 10.35 -2.46
CA ASN A 216 23.03 10.34 -3.64
C ASN A 216 23.69 8.95 -3.78
N PRO A 217 23.70 8.36 -4.99
CA PRO A 217 24.35 7.06 -5.23
C PRO A 217 25.89 7.11 -5.20
N SER A 218 26.50 8.30 -5.00
CA SER A 218 27.91 8.55 -5.30
C SER A 218 28.91 8.18 -4.18
N THR A 219 28.52 7.61 -3.05
CA THR A 219 29.44 7.34 -1.93
C THR A 219 29.78 5.87 -1.69
N ALA A 220 29.31 4.96 -2.53
CA ALA A 220 29.50 3.52 -2.31
C ALA A 220 30.62 2.86 -3.14
N THR A 221 31.43 3.61 -3.87
CA THR A 221 32.41 2.99 -4.80
C THR A 221 33.81 3.62 -4.73
N THR A 222 34.35 3.80 -3.53
CA THR A 222 35.79 4.18 -3.40
C THR A 222 36.47 3.50 -2.20
N VAL A 223 36.04 2.29 -1.85
CA VAL A 223 36.85 1.46 -0.95
C VAL A 223 37.10 0.14 -1.67
N ASP A 224 38.39 -0.17 -1.82
CA ASP A 224 38.99 -1.42 -2.28
C ASP A 224 39.04 -1.72 -3.79
N ARG A 225 39.73 -0.85 -4.55
CA ARG A 225 40.79 -1.40 -5.39
C ARG A 225 42.09 -1.41 -4.58
N VAL A 226 42.17 -2.29 -3.60
CA VAL A 226 43.47 -2.69 -3.05
C VAL A 226 44.21 -3.38 -4.19
N ALA A 227 45.30 -2.78 -4.58
CA ALA A 227 46.27 -3.35 -5.52
C ALA A 227 46.66 -4.76 -5.02
N VAL A 228 46.34 -5.75 -5.81
CA VAL A 228 46.94 -7.07 -5.68
C VAL A 228 48.41 -6.89 -6.05
N PRO A 229 49.37 -7.10 -5.13
CA PRO A 229 50.78 -7.07 -5.52
C PRO A 229 51.00 -8.25 -6.46
N ALA A 230 51.55 -7.96 -7.64
CA ALA A 230 52.08 -8.97 -8.55
C ALA A 230 53.29 -9.65 -7.88
N HIS A 231 53.14 -10.97 -7.66
CA HIS A 231 54.27 -11.89 -7.40
C HIS A 231 54.43 -12.83 -8.58
#